data_69f8a3f69fb96022436f2458bf134ce3
#
_entry.id   69f8a3f69fb96022436f2458bf134ce3
#
_cell.length_a   1.000
_cell.length_b   1.000
_cell.length_c   1.000
_cell.angle_alpha   90.00
_cell.angle_beta   90.00
_cell.angle_gamma   90.00
#
_symmetry.space_group_name_H-M   'P 1'
#
loop_
_entity.id
_entity.type
_entity.pdbx_description
1 polymer ?
#
loop_
_entity_poly.entity_id
_entity_poly.type
_entity_poly.pdbx_seq_one_letter_code
_entity_poly.pdbx_strand_id
1 'polypeptide(L)'
;MVKADSYGHGAVQCARVFAQEGAAWLAVSCLTEAVQLRQDGQTLPILILGHVQPEYAQTLIHEDITVACYSTEQAQNLSAAAVKAGGRVKIHLKADTGMGRIGFALRTDFDAAIREMLAVCELPGLEMTGLFQHFSVADDTAEENVVYTAEQHALFVRAFHALKAAGREPQTVHCDNSAGVMLHPDWPEGLARERCMARPGIILYGYDPSDEVRFGQFRPVMTLKTVVSMVKEMQPGQSASYGRRFTADKPTLVATLCTGYADGYPRQLSCGKGIVEIHGKACPVLGRVCMDQMMVDVTGIPDIHEGDEAILLGRQRQ
;
A
#
# COMPACT_ATOMS: atom_id res chain seq x y z
N MET A 1 2.44 -3.46 -6.93
CA MET A 1 2.03 -2.17 -6.28
C MET A 1 3.27 -1.45 -5.79
N VAL A 2 3.55 -0.24 -6.33
CA VAL A 2 4.75 0.56 -5.99
C VAL A 2 4.40 1.98 -5.51
N LYS A 3 3.14 2.21 -5.13
CA LYS A 3 2.66 3.46 -4.54
C LYS A 3 3.31 3.76 -3.19
N ALA A 4 3.27 5.02 -2.74
CA ALA A 4 3.86 5.51 -1.51
C ALA A 4 5.34 5.08 -1.38
N ASP A 5 6.11 5.36 -2.45
CA ASP A 5 7.51 4.99 -2.60
C ASP A 5 7.75 3.49 -2.34
N SER A 6 6.91 2.63 -2.93
CA SER A 6 6.92 1.18 -2.69
C SER A 6 6.78 0.82 -1.21
N TYR A 7 5.78 1.42 -0.55
CA TYR A 7 5.57 1.24 0.90
C TYR A 7 6.82 1.62 1.72
N GLY A 8 7.54 2.66 1.26
CA GLY A 8 8.78 3.14 1.88
C GLY A 8 10.06 2.37 1.49
N HIS A 9 9.97 1.44 0.53
CA HIS A 9 11.11 0.61 0.12
C HIS A 9 11.90 1.17 -1.08
N GLY A 10 11.50 2.32 -1.63
CA GLY A 10 12.10 2.91 -2.81
C GLY A 10 11.42 2.46 -4.12
N ALA A 11 10.54 3.30 -4.69
CA ALA A 11 9.69 2.93 -5.83
C ALA A 11 10.50 2.57 -7.08
N VAL A 12 11.56 3.33 -7.37
CA VAL A 12 12.41 3.12 -8.55
C VAL A 12 13.09 1.75 -8.53
N GLN A 13 13.75 1.43 -7.42
CA GLN A 13 14.47 0.16 -7.26
C GLN A 13 13.50 -1.02 -7.25
N CYS A 14 12.39 -0.93 -6.50
CA CYS A 14 11.39 -1.98 -6.49
C CYS A 14 10.74 -2.20 -7.86
N ALA A 15 10.43 -1.11 -8.59
CA ALA A 15 9.84 -1.22 -9.93
C ALA A 15 10.79 -1.92 -10.93
N ARG A 16 12.09 -1.65 -10.86
CA ARG A 16 13.10 -2.34 -11.69
C ARG A 16 13.13 -3.84 -11.39
N VAL A 17 13.17 -4.20 -10.10
CA VAL A 17 13.16 -5.62 -9.69
C VAL A 17 11.86 -6.30 -10.11
N PHE A 18 10.71 -5.69 -9.86
CA PHE A 18 9.42 -6.29 -10.25
C PHE A 18 9.30 -6.46 -11.76
N ALA A 19 9.81 -5.51 -12.56
CA ALA A 19 9.86 -5.65 -14.01
C ALA A 19 10.74 -6.83 -14.44
N GLN A 20 11.92 -7.00 -13.83
CA GLN A 20 12.83 -8.13 -14.09
C GLN A 20 12.21 -9.48 -13.70
N GLU A 21 11.42 -9.52 -12.62
CA GLU A 21 10.72 -10.70 -12.14
C GLU A 21 9.38 -10.96 -12.87
N GLY A 22 9.09 -10.20 -13.93
CA GLY A 22 7.96 -10.46 -14.83
C GLY A 22 6.65 -9.79 -14.46
N ALA A 23 6.66 -8.74 -13.65
CA ALA A 23 5.45 -7.93 -13.46
C ALA A 23 4.98 -7.36 -14.80
N ALA A 24 3.67 -7.49 -15.08
CA ALA A 24 3.08 -6.98 -16.32
C ALA A 24 2.68 -5.51 -16.24
N TRP A 25 2.39 -5.01 -15.03
CA TRP A 25 1.94 -3.66 -14.74
C TRP A 25 2.57 -3.12 -13.47
N LEU A 26 2.73 -1.79 -13.40
CA LEU A 26 3.01 -1.07 -12.17
C LEU A 26 1.77 -0.27 -11.77
N ALA A 27 1.49 -0.17 -10.45
CA ALA A 27 0.38 0.63 -9.98
C ALA A 27 0.83 1.56 -8.84
N VAL A 28 0.44 2.83 -8.99
CA VAL A 28 0.80 3.95 -8.11
C VAL A 28 -0.47 4.68 -7.63
N SER A 29 -0.34 5.66 -6.74
CA SER A 29 -1.50 6.40 -6.24
C SER A 29 -1.67 7.78 -6.85
N CYS A 30 -0.64 8.41 -7.40
CA CYS A 30 -0.71 9.75 -7.97
C CYS A 30 0.18 9.93 -9.20
N LEU A 31 0.00 11.05 -9.90
CA LEU A 31 0.73 11.36 -11.13
C LEU A 31 2.23 11.51 -10.89
N THR A 32 2.63 12.15 -9.80
CA THR A 32 4.06 12.36 -9.48
C THR A 32 4.83 11.04 -9.38
N GLU A 33 4.24 10.02 -8.74
CA GLU A 33 4.83 8.69 -8.66
C GLU A 33 4.94 8.03 -10.04
N ALA A 34 3.92 8.18 -10.90
CA ALA A 34 3.94 7.62 -12.25
C ALA A 34 5.02 8.28 -13.12
N VAL A 35 5.10 9.61 -13.09
CA VAL A 35 6.11 10.38 -13.85
C VAL A 35 7.52 10.06 -13.37
N GLN A 36 7.74 9.90 -12.06
CA GLN A 36 9.03 9.48 -11.51
C GLN A 36 9.49 8.14 -12.10
N LEU A 37 8.60 7.18 -12.21
CA LEU A 37 8.91 5.87 -12.80
C LEU A 37 9.23 5.99 -14.29
N ARG A 38 8.50 6.83 -15.05
CA ARG A 38 8.79 7.10 -16.47
C ARG A 38 10.15 7.78 -16.66
N GLN A 39 10.48 8.76 -15.84
CA GLN A 39 11.79 9.44 -15.85
C GLN A 39 12.94 8.48 -15.53
N ASP A 40 12.69 7.43 -14.73
CA ASP A 40 13.65 6.34 -14.49
C ASP A 40 13.77 5.34 -15.66
N GLY A 41 12.99 5.51 -16.73
CA GLY A 41 13.01 4.64 -17.91
C GLY A 41 12.10 3.41 -17.82
N GLN A 42 11.14 3.39 -16.89
CA GLN A 42 10.15 2.30 -16.82
C GLN A 42 9.24 2.33 -18.06
N THR A 43 9.18 1.19 -18.75
CA THR A 43 8.36 1.00 -19.96
C THR A 43 7.09 0.19 -19.71
N LEU A 44 6.97 -0.49 -18.59
CA LEU A 44 5.76 -1.23 -18.24
C LEU A 44 4.54 -0.30 -18.19
N PRO A 45 3.35 -0.79 -18.50
CA PRO A 45 2.11 -0.04 -18.26
C PRO A 45 2.00 0.41 -16.82
N ILE A 46 1.59 1.67 -16.60
CA ILE A 46 1.41 2.25 -15.27
C ILE A 46 -0.05 2.62 -15.07
N LEU A 47 -0.62 2.20 -13.94
CA LEU A 47 -1.98 2.55 -13.51
C LEU A 47 -1.95 3.46 -12.30
N ILE A 48 -2.52 4.66 -12.40
CA ILE A 48 -2.80 5.52 -11.25
C ILE A 48 -4.14 5.12 -10.64
N LEU A 49 -4.14 4.72 -9.36
CA LEU A 49 -5.34 4.28 -8.63
C LEU A 49 -6.11 5.42 -7.95
N GLY A 50 -5.48 6.58 -7.79
CA GLY A 50 -6.05 7.76 -7.15
C GLY A 50 -6.59 8.78 -8.15
N HIS A 51 -6.92 9.97 -7.63
CA HIS A 51 -7.37 11.10 -8.42
C HIS A 51 -6.23 11.74 -9.22
N VAL A 52 -6.53 12.14 -10.45
CA VAL A 52 -5.67 13.01 -11.28
C VAL A 52 -6.52 14.16 -11.79
N GLN A 53 -6.00 15.38 -11.66
CA GLN A 53 -6.68 16.56 -12.18
C GLN A 53 -6.69 16.55 -13.72
N PRO A 54 -7.80 17.01 -14.34
CA PRO A 54 -7.96 16.99 -15.81
C PRO A 54 -6.89 17.76 -16.57
N GLU A 55 -6.31 18.83 -16.00
CA GLU A 55 -5.24 19.62 -16.63
C GLU A 55 -3.98 18.82 -16.97
N TYR A 56 -3.80 17.66 -16.35
CA TYR A 56 -2.68 16.76 -16.64
C TYR A 56 -2.96 15.76 -17.78
N ALA A 57 -4.09 15.88 -18.49
CA ALA A 57 -4.43 14.98 -19.59
C ALA A 57 -3.32 14.87 -20.65
N GLN A 58 -2.65 15.97 -20.98
CA GLN A 58 -1.53 15.98 -21.94
C GLN A 58 -0.37 15.10 -21.41
N THR A 59 -0.03 15.20 -20.14
CA THR A 59 1.02 14.37 -19.51
C THR A 59 0.62 12.89 -19.52
N LEU A 60 -0.63 12.57 -19.18
CA LEU A 60 -1.14 11.19 -19.18
C LEU A 60 -1.04 10.56 -20.58
N ILE A 61 -1.38 11.33 -21.61
CA ILE A 61 -1.30 10.89 -23.02
C ILE A 61 0.16 10.70 -23.43
N HIS A 62 1.03 11.70 -23.17
CA HIS A 62 2.43 11.67 -23.58
C HIS A 62 3.22 10.53 -22.92
N GLU A 63 3.01 10.33 -21.63
CA GLU A 63 3.70 9.31 -20.82
C GLU A 63 3.03 7.94 -20.88
N ASP A 64 1.96 7.79 -21.66
CA ASP A 64 1.16 6.55 -21.74
C ASP A 64 0.77 5.98 -20.37
N ILE A 65 0.13 6.82 -19.55
CA ILE A 65 -0.29 6.47 -18.19
C ILE A 65 -1.79 6.23 -18.16
N THR A 66 -2.20 5.09 -17.63
CA THR A 66 -3.60 4.71 -17.41
C THR A 66 -4.06 5.22 -16.06
N VAL A 67 -5.32 5.69 -15.96
CA VAL A 67 -5.88 6.19 -14.69
C VAL A 67 -7.18 5.50 -14.30
N ALA A 68 -7.44 5.45 -13.00
CA ALA A 68 -8.74 5.02 -12.48
C ALA A 68 -9.83 6.03 -12.85
N CYS A 69 -10.92 5.54 -13.43
CA CYS A 69 -12.13 6.30 -13.69
C CYS A 69 -13.25 5.82 -12.75
N TYR A 70 -13.78 6.71 -11.92
CA TYR A 70 -14.61 6.33 -10.78
C TYR A 70 -15.91 7.15 -10.63
N SER A 71 -16.13 8.15 -11.50
CA SER A 71 -17.41 8.89 -11.57
C SER A 71 -17.60 9.50 -12.95
N THR A 72 -18.85 9.78 -13.29
CA THR A 72 -19.23 10.42 -14.55
C THR A 72 -18.65 11.83 -14.66
N GLU A 73 -18.67 12.61 -13.60
CA GLU A 73 -18.13 13.97 -13.57
C GLU A 73 -16.62 13.98 -13.83
N GLN A 74 -15.86 13.13 -13.13
CA GLN A 74 -14.40 13.00 -13.34
C GLN A 74 -14.11 12.57 -14.78
N ALA A 75 -14.87 11.63 -15.33
CA ALA A 75 -14.70 11.15 -16.69
C ALA A 75 -14.96 12.24 -17.73
N GLN A 76 -16.04 13.03 -17.57
CA GLN A 76 -16.37 14.13 -18.47
C GLN A 76 -15.30 15.20 -18.49
N ASN A 77 -14.83 15.63 -17.31
CA ASN A 77 -13.78 16.61 -17.17
C ASN A 77 -12.46 16.15 -17.79
N LEU A 78 -12.07 14.90 -17.53
CA LEU A 78 -10.86 14.31 -18.10
C LEU A 78 -10.97 14.14 -19.61
N SER A 79 -12.13 13.71 -20.13
CA SER A 79 -12.38 13.58 -21.56
C SER A 79 -12.28 14.92 -22.29
N ALA A 80 -12.90 15.97 -21.75
CA ALA A 80 -12.82 17.31 -22.34
C ALA A 80 -11.36 17.82 -22.40
N ALA A 81 -10.58 17.61 -21.35
CA ALA A 81 -9.16 17.96 -21.31
C ALA A 81 -8.33 17.12 -22.30
N ALA A 82 -8.59 15.83 -22.42
CA ALA A 82 -7.90 14.94 -23.35
C ALA A 82 -8.16 15.33 -24.82
N VAL A 83 -9.41 15.63 -25.16
CA VAL A 83 -9.76 16.14 -26.51
C VAL A 83 -9.04 17.45 -26.82
N LYS A 84 -9.00 18.37 -25.86
CA LYS A 84 -8.24 19.63 -25.98
C LYS A 84 -6.73 19.39 -26.17
N ALA A 85 -6.18 18.35 -25.54
CA ALA A 85 -4.79 17.93 -25.68
C ALA A 85 -4.53 17.15 -26.99
N GLY A 86 -5.56 16.86 -27.79
CA GLY A 86 -5.44 16.18 -29.08
C GLY A 86 -5.27 14.67 -29.01
N GLY A 87 -5.70 14.05 -27.90
CA GLY A 87 -5.55 12.60 -27.72
C GLY A 87 -6.64 11.96 -26.84
N ARG A 88 -6.38 10.75 -26.41
CA ARG A 88 -7.26 9.98 -25.52
C ARG A 88 -6.47 9.48 -24.33
N VAL A 89 -7.09 9.53 -23.15
CA VAL A 89 -6.52 8.96 -21.91
C VAL A 89 -7.05 7.55 -21.72
N LYS A 90 -6.15 6.59 -21.49
CA LYS A 90 -6.51 5.22 -21.12
C LYS A 90 -7.09 5.19 -19.69
N ILE A 91 -8.21 4.53 -19.53
CA ILE A 91 -8.88 4.43 -18.23
C ILE A 91 -9.20 2.97 -17.86
N HIS A 92 -9.12 2.68 -16.56
CA HIS A 92 -9.75 1.52 -15.97
C HIS A 92 -10.95 1.98 -15.14
N LEU A 93 -12.15 1.48 -15.47
CA LEU A 93 -13.36 1.75 -14.71
C LEU A 93 -13.25 1.15 -13.31
N LYS A 94 -13.49 1.95 -12.28
CA LYS A 94 -13.48 1.50 -10.89
C LYS A 94 -14.90 1.17 -10.43
N ALA A 95 -15.18 -0.11 -10.23
CA ALA A 95 -16.39 -0.59 -9.62
C ALA A 95 -16.31 -0.48 -8.09
N ASP A 96 -17.25 0.21 -7.45
CA ASP A 96 -17.41 0.15 -6.00
C ASP A 96 -18.43 -0.93 -5.66
N THR A 97 -17.93 -2.08 -5.24
CA THR A 97 -18.70 -3.24 -4.83
C THR A 97 -18.94 -3.30 -3.32
N GLY A 98 -18.50 -2.27 -2.60
CA GLY A 98 -18.64 -2.19 -1.15
C GLY A 98 -17.40 -1.74 -0.38
N MET A 99 -16.31 -1.31 -1.07
CA MET A 99 -15.17 -0.67 -0.41
C MET A 99 -15.55 0.73 0.11
N GLY A 100 -16.53 1.42 -0.52
CA GLY A 100 -17.05 2.71 -0.05
C GLY A 100 -16.06 3.87 -0.14
N ARG A 101 -15.06 3.81 -1.04
CA ARG A 101 -14.00 4.81 -1.14
C ARG A 101 -14.12 5.67 -2.39
N ILE A 102 -14.04 5.08 -3.56
CA ILE A 102 -14.27 5.67 -4.88
C ILE A 102 -14.81 4.58 -5.80
N GLY A 103 -15.53 4.94 -6.84
CA GLY A 103 -16.04 4.02 -7.86
C GLY A 103 -17.52 4.21 -8.16
N PHE A 104 -17.96 3.63 -9.26
CA PHE A 104 -19.38 3.54 -9.62
C PHE A 104 -20.09 2.62 -8.64
N ALA A 105 -21.16 3.10 -8.00
CA ALA A 105 -21.76 2.53 -6.79
C ALA A 105 -22.64 1.30 -7.08
N LEU A 106 -22.05 0.19 -7.53
CA LEU A 106 -22.75 -1.04 -7.92
C LEU A 106 -23.60 -1.64 -6.80
N ARG A 107 -23.17 -1.49 -5.54
CA ARG A 107 -23.90 -2.04 -4.40
C ARG A 107 -25.15 -1.23 -4.06
N THR A 108 -25.19 0.05 -4.39
CA THR A 108 -26.33 0.95 -4.11
C THR A 108 -27.39 0.85 -5.21
N ASP A 109 -27.00 1.01 -6.47
CA ASP A 109 -27.86 0.87 -7.63
C ASP A 109 -27.03 0.33 -8.80
N PHE A 110 -27.14 -0.97 -9.00
CA PHE A 110 -26.37 -1.68 -10.00
C PHE A 110 -26.66 -1.16 -11.41
N ASP A 111 -27.94 -1.01 -11.75
CA ASP A 111 -28.33 -0.66 -13.12
C ASP A 111 -27.99 0.79 -13.47
N ALA A 112 -28.11 1.70 -12.49
CA ALA A 112 -27.65 3.08 -12.65
C ALA A 112 -26.13 3.14 -12.85
N ALA A 113 -25.35 2.43 -12.01
CA ALA A 113 -23.91 2.40 -12.12
C ALA A 113 -23.43 1.81 -13.47
N ILE A 114 -24.08 0.76 -13.98
CA ILE A 114 -23.77 0.22 -15.32
C ILE A 114 -24.10 1.22 -16.43
N ARG A 115 -25.23 1.93 -16.35
CA ARG A 115 -25.55 2.99 -17.32
C ARG A 115 -24.50 4.10 -17.32
N GLU A 116 -24.05 4.52 -16.15
CA GLU A 116 -22.98 5.52 -16.01
C GLU A 116 -21.66 5.03 -16.61
N MET A 117 -21.23 3.80 -16.29
CA MET A 117 -20.02 3.19 -16.86
C MET A 117 -20.09 3.11 -18.39
N LEU A 118 -21.23 2.72 -18.95
CA LEU A 118 -21.43 2.67 -20.40
C LEU A 118 -21.37 4.07 -21.03
N ALA A 119 -21.98 5.08 -20.40
CA ALA A 119 -21.90 6.47 -20.86
C ALA A 119 -20.47 6.99 -20.85
N VAL A 120 -19.65 6.61 -19.87
CA VAL A 120 -18.22 6.94 -19.82
C VAL A 120 -17.45 6.33 -20.99
N CYS A 121 -17.79 5.11 -21.39
CA CYS A 121 -17.16 4.46 -22.55
C CYS A 121 -17.42 5.17 -23.90
N GLU A 122 -18.45 6.02 -23.98
CA GLU A 122 -18.78 6.80 -25.17
C GLU A 122 -18.03 8.16 -25.26
N LEU A 123 -17.32 8.54 -24.19
CA LEU A 123 -16.64 9.84 -24.15
C LEU A 123 -15.44 9.86 -25.10
N PRO A 124 -15.34 10.87 -26.01
CA PRO A 124 -14.38 10.86 -27.11
C PRO A 124 -12.91 10.95 -26.66
N GLY A 125 -12.65 11.58 -25.51
CA GLY A 125 -11.29 11.76 -24.97
C GLY A 125 -10.82 10.58 -24.10
N LEU A 126 -11.61 9.51 -23.96
CA LEU A 126 -11.25 8.38 -23.12
C LEU A 126 -11.16 7.08 -23.91
N GLU A 127 -10.33 6.17 -23.43
CA GLU A 127 -10.22 4.80 -23.91
C GLU A 127 -10.34 3.84 -22.75
N MET A 128 -11.46 3.14 -22.64
CA MET A 128 -11.68 2.13 -21.61
C MET A 128 -10.88 0.87 -21.95
N THR A 129 -9.85 0.60 -21.15
CA THR A 129 -8.95 -0.56 -21.29
C THR A 129 -9.11 -1.57 -20.17
N GLY A 130 -9.77 -1.21 -19.07
CA GLY A 130 -9.92 -2.14 -17.96
C GLY A 130 -11.08 -1.87 -17.02
N LEU A 131 -11.34 -2.86 -16.18
CA LEU A 131 -12.32 -2.84 -15.10
C LEU A 131 -11.70 -3.36 -13.81
N PHE A 132 -11.94 -2.69 -12.67
CA PHE A 132 -11.44 -3.18 -11.39
C PHE A 132 -12.31 -2.82 -10.20
N GLN A 133 -12.14 -3.59 -9.15
CA GLN A 133 -12.71 -3.35 -7.83
C GLN A 133 -11.64 -3.49 -6.73
N HIS A 134 -12.00 -3.37 -5.47
CA HIS A 134 -11.11 -3.63 -4.34
C HIS A 134 -11.87 -4.25 -3.19
N PHE A 135 -11.37 -5.36 -2.68
CA PHE A 135 -11.94 -6.01 -1.50
C PHE A 135 -11.67 -5.20 -0.24
N SER A 136 -12.67 -5.14 0.65
CA SER A 136 -12.55 -4.43 1.93
C SER A 136 -12.03 -5.31 3.06
N VAL A 137 -12.43 -6.58 3.08
CA VAL A 137 -12.26 -7.50 4.20
C VAL A 137 -11.84 -8.91 3.75
N ALA A 138 -11.12 -9.01 2.61
CA ALA A 138 -10.67 -10.30 2.09
C ALA A 138 -9.61 -10.99 2.99
N ASP A 139 -9.06 -10.28 3.96
CA ASP A 139 -8.10 -10.74 4.95
C ASP A 139 -8.73 -11.03 6.33
N ASP A 140 -10.05 -11.10 6.40
CA ASP A 140 -10.80 -11.41 7.62
C ASP A 140 -11.52 -12.76 7.46
N THR A 141 -11.48 -13.59 8.49
CA THR A 141 -12.04 -14.95 8.51
C THR A 141 -13.41 -15.05 9.19
N ALA A 142 -13.94 -13.94 9.74
CA ALA A 142 -15.29 -13.90 10.28
C ALA A 142 -16.32 -14.23 9.19
N GLU A 143 -17.30 -15.05 9.50
CA GLU A 143 -18.29 -15.54 8.53
C GLU A 143 -18.98 -14.40 7.76
N GLU A 144 -19.36 -13.33 8.45
CA GLU A 144 -19.96 -12.14 7.84
C GLU A 144 -19.04 -11.46 6.81
N ASN A 145 -17.71 -11.43 7.07
CA ASN A 145 -16.73 -10.81 6.20
C ASN A 145 -16.36 -11.71 5.01
N VAL A 146 -16.37 -13.02 5.19
CA VAL A 146 -16.27 -13.99 4.10
C VAL A 146 -17.47 -13.86 3.14
N VAL A 147 -18.68 -13.79 3.68
CA VAL A 147 -19.91 -13.56 2.87
C VAL A 147 -19.83 -12.21 2.15
N TYR A 148 -19.42 -11.15 2.82
CA TYR A 148 -19.27 -9.83 2.22
C TYR A 148 -18.27 -9.80 1.06
N THR A 149 -17.13 -10.48 1.21
CA THR A 149 -16.13 -10.63 0.15
C THR A 149 -16.69 -11.37 -1.07
N ALA A 150 -17.44 -12.45 -0.83
CA ALA A 150 -18.12 -13.19 -1.91
C ALA A 150 -19.16 -12.33 -2.63
N GLU A 151 -19.94 -11.52 -1.91
CA GLU A 151 -20.88 -10.57 -2.51
C GLU A 151 -20.17 -9.49 -3.34
N GLN A 152 -19.05 -8.94 -2.86
CA GLN A 152 -18.24 -7.99 -3.63
C GLN A 152 -17.76 -8.61 -4.95
N HIS A 153 -17.28 -9.87 -4.90
CA HIS A 153 -16.86 -10.60 -6.08
C HIS A 153 -18.03 -10.83 -7.05
N ALA A 154 -19.17 -11.32 -6.56
CA ALA A 154 -20.35 -11.56 -7.40
C ALA A 154 -20.85 -10.29 -8.11
N LEU A 155 -20.88 -9.14 -7.41
CA LEU A 155 -21.23 -7.85 -8.03
C LEU A 155 -20.22 -7.45 -9.11
N PHE A 156 -18.94 -7.70 -8.90
CA PHE A 156 -17.90 -7.40 -9.87
C PHE A 156 -18.02 -8.25 -11.14
N VAL A 157 -18.23 -9.57 -10.99
CA VAL A 157 -18.47 -10.50 -12.10
C VAL A 157 -19.72 -10.09 -12.90
N ARG A 158 -20.80 -9.75 -12.20
CA ARG A 158 -22.04 -9.27 -12.83
C ARG A 158 -21.79 -7.99 -13.65
N ALA A 159 -21.00 -7.04 -13.12
CA ALA A 159 -20.66 -5.81 -13.84
C ALA A 159 -19.82 -6.09 -15.09
N PHE A 160 -18.85 -6.98 -15.00
CA PHE A 160 -18.08 -7.42 -16.17
C PHE A 160 -18.98 -7.97 -17.27
N HIS A 161 -19.89 -8.89 -16.94
CA HIS A 161 -20.81 -9.47 -17.92
C HIS A 161 -21.79 -8.44 -18.51
N ALA A 162 -22.24 -7.47 -17.72
CA ALA A 162 -23.10 -6.39 -18.20
C ALA A 162 -22.39 -5.50 -19.22
N LEU A 163 -21.13 -5.10 -18.95
CA LEU A 163 -20.31 -4.33 -19.89
C LEU A 163 -20.02 -5.14 -21.16
N LYS A 164 -19.68 -6.40 -21.04
CA LYS A 164 -19.43 -7.31 -22.18
C LYS A 164 -20.67 -7.46 -23.05
N ALA A 165 -21.83 -7.69 -22.45
CA ALA A 165 -23.10 -7.81 -23.17
C ALA A 165 -23.48 -6.53 -23.95
N ALA A 166 -23.06 -5.36 -23.46
CA ALA A 166 -23.20 -4.07 -24.11
C ALA A 166 -22.14 -3.79 -25.19
N GLY A 167 -21.25 -4.75 -25.49
CA GLY A 167 -20.18 -4.58 -26.46
C GLY A 167 -18.98 -3.75 -25.95
N ARG A 168 -18.88 -3.54 -24.64
CA ARG A 168 -17.79 -2.81 -23.96
C ARG A 168 -16.97 -3.75 -23.08
N GLU A 169 -16.41 -4.81 -23.68
CA GLU A 169 -15.61 -5.80 -22.94
C GLU A 169 -14.26 -5.22 -22.52
N PRO A 170 -13.93 -5.17 -21.19
CA PRO A 170 -12.63 -4.73 -20.73
C PRO A 170 -11.50 -5.64 -21.20
N GLN A 171 -10.36 -5.06 -21.61
CA GLN A 171 -9.17 -5.81 -22.00
C GLN A 171 -8.45 -6.40 -20.78
N THR A 172 -8.46 -5.67 -19.66
CA THR A 172 -7.84 -6.07 -18.38
C THR A 172 -8.89 -6.03 -17.28
N VAL A 173 -8.93 -7.08 -16.46
CA VAL A 173 -9.83 -7.18 -15.31
C VAL A 173 -9.05 -7.50 -14.06
N HIS A 174 -9.29 -6.75 -12.96
CA HIS A 174 -8.54 -6.99 -11.72
C HIS A 174 -9.34 -6.69 -10.45
N CYS A 175 -9.44 -7.68 -9.59
CA CYS A 175 -10.16 -7.58 -8.32
C CYS A 175 -9.23 -7.76 -7.10
N ASP A 176 -8.22 -8.62 -7.16
CA ASP A 176 -7.50 -9.08 -6.00
C ASP A 176 -6.44 -8.08 -5.50
N ASN A 177 -6.48 -7.83 -4.20
CA ASN A 177 -5.41 -7.27 -3.40
C ASN A 177 -4.51 -8.42 -2.89
N SER A 178 -3.63 -8.15 -1.91
CA SER A 178 -2.74 -9.15 -1.34
C SER A 178 -3.50 -10.36 -0.76
N ALA A 179 -4.57 -10.12 -0.01
CA ALA A 179 -5.39 -11.19 0.56
C ALA A 179 -6.18 -11.94 -0.52
N GLY A 180 -6.78 -11.21 -1.47
CA GLY A 180 -7.50 -11.82 -2.58
C GLY A 180 -6.64 -12.81 -3.37
N VAL A 181 -5.38 -12.42 -3.68
CA VAL A 181 -4.43 -13.32 -4.38
C VAL A 181 -4.18 -14.62 -3.60
N MET A 182 -4.10 -14.52 -2.28
CA MET A 182 -3.71 -15.66 -1.44
C MET A 182 -4.88 -16.57 -1.08
N LEU A 183 -6.09 -16.01 -0.94
CA LEU A 183 -7.26 -16.71 -0.41
C LEU A 183 -8.33 -16.99 -1.46
N HIS A 184 -8.39 -16.19 -2.52
CA HIS A 184 -9.45 -16.24 -3.53
C HIS A 184 -8.85 -16.27 -4.94
N PRO A 185 -8.19 -17.38 -5.34
CA PRO A 185 -7.52 -17.48 -6.64
C PRO A 185 -8.48 -17.59 -7.83
N ASP A 186 -9.81 -17.65 -7.58
CA ASP A 186 -10.81 -17.84 -8.61
C ASP A 186 -11.12 -16.52 -9.32
N TRP A 187 -10.90 -16.51 -10.62
CA TRP A 187 -11.17 -15.38 -11.50
C TRP A 187 -12.62 -15.41 -12.01
N PRO A 188 -13.16 -14.27 -12.48
CA PRO A 188 -14.49 -14.24 -13.07
C PRO A 188 -14.66 -15.29 -14.16
N GLU A 189 -15.74 -16.05 -14.10
CA GLU A 189 -16.07 -17.08 -15.09
C GLU A 189 -16.19 -16.49 -16.51
N GLY A 190 -15.65 -17.17 -17.50
CA GLY A 190 -15.68 -16.75 -18.91
C GLY A 190 -14.60 -15.74 -19.30
N LEU A 191 -13.68 -15.38 -18.39
CA LEU A 191 -12.51 -14.59 -18.72
C LEU A 191 -11.34 -15.49 -19.13
N ALA A 192 -10.63 -15.06 -20.16
CA ALA A 192 -9.32 -15.63 -20.47
C ALA A 192 -8.33 -15.23 -19.38
N ARG A 193 -7.55 -16.19 -18.88
CA ARG A 193 -6.63 -15.98 -17.75
C ARG A 193 -5.60 -14.87 -18.01
N GLU A 194 -5.19 -14.71 -19.24
CA GLU A 194 -4.25 -13.67 -19.70
C GLU A 194 -4.80 -12.24 -19.60
N ARG A 195 -6.11 -12.06 -19.41
CA ARG A 195 -6.74 -10.76 -19.18
C ARG A 195 -6.84 -10.41 -17.69
N CYS A 196 -6.64 -11.40 -16.84
CA CYS A 196 -6.76 -11.21 -15.40
C CYS A 196 -5.46 -10.68 -14.83
N MET A 197 -5.56 -9.68 -13.95
CA MET A 197 -4.45 -9.07 -13.25
C MET A 197 -4.71 -9.04 -11.74
N ALA A 198 -3.71 -9.37 -10.96
CA ALA A 198 -3.72 -9.17 -9.51
C ALA A 198 -2.92 -7.92 -9.11
N ARG A 199 -3.25 -7.36 -7.96
CA ARG A 199 -2.56 -6.18 -7.42
C ARG A 199 -1.98 -6.48 -6.04
N PRO A 200 -1.02 -7.43 -5.93
CA PRO A 200 -0.37 -7.66 -4.66
C PRO A 200 0.33 -6.39 -4.18
N GLY A 201 0.20 -6.10 -2.91
CA GLY A 201 0.79 -4.94 -2.24
C GLY A 201 1.71 -5.41 -1.13
N ILE A 202 1.21 -5.46 0.09
CA ILE A 202 2.01 -5.70 1.30
C ILE A 202 2.79 -7.02 1.27
N ILE A 203 2.26 -8.08 0.65
CA ILE A 203 2.95 -9.37 0.54
C ILE A 203 4.24 -9.29 -0.28
N LEU A 204 4.36 -8.36 -1.26
CA LEU A 204 5.58 -8.15 -2.02
C LEU A 204 6.74 -7.62 -1.16
N TYR A 205 6.40 -7.03 -0.02
CA TYR A 205 7.37 -6.46 0.93
C TYR A 205 7.59 -7.35 2.15
N GLY A 206 7.04 -8.57 2.10
CA GLY A 206 7.31 -9.60 3.07
C GLY A 206 6.44 -9.59 4.33
N TYR A 207 5.25 -9.02 4.25
CA TYR A 207 4.29 -8.99 5.35
C TYR A 207 2.99 -9.69 4.98
N ASP A 208 2.39 -10.37 5.94
CA ASP A 208 1.04 -10.91 5.81
C ASP A 208 0.01 -9.78 5.66
N PRO A 209 -1.15 -10.03 5.01
CA PRO A 209 -2.18 -9.01 4.80
C PRO A 209 -2.77 -8.45 6.09
N SER A 210 -2.94 -9.29 7.10
CA SER A 210 -3.47 -8.94 8.43
C SER A 210 -2.92 -9.88 9.50
N ASP A 211 -3.29 -9.63 10.76
CA ASP A 211 -2.95 -10.52 11.87
C ASP A 211 -3.83 -11.77 11.91
N GLU A 212 -5.03 -11.71 11.33
CA GLU A 212 -6.00 -12.81 11.25
C GLU A 212 -5.60 -13.87 10.23
N VAL A 213 -4.93 -13.45 9.15
CA VAL A 213 -4.52 -14.34 8.07
C VAL A 213 -3.00 -14.32 7.93
N ARG A 214 -2.35 -15.32 8.54
CA ARG A 214 -0.90 -15.48 8.53
C ARG A 214 -0.49 -16.71 7.73
N PHE A 215 0.28 -16.50 6.69
CA PHE A 215 0.83 -17.58 5.86
C PHE A 215 2.19 -18.08 6.38
N GLY A 216 2.90 -17.28 7.17
CA GLY A 216 4.16 -17.65 7.81
C GLY A 216 5.37 -17.85 6.85
N GLN A 217 5.18 -17.59 5.56
CA GLN A 217 6.21 -17.77 4.53
C GLN A 217 6.87 -16.48 4.06
N PHE A 218 6.28 -15.32 4.42
CA PHE A 218 6.82 -14.04 4.02
C PHE A 218 7.98 -13.61 4.90
N ARG A 219 8.93 -12.87 4.29
CA ARG A 219 10.09 -12.32 4.98
C ARG A 219 10.13 -10.82 4.74
N PRO A 220 10.05 -9.99 5.80
CA PRO A 220 10.19 -8.55 5.66
C PRO A 220 11.44 -8.15 4.88
N VAL A 221 11.26 -7.26 3.91
CA VAL A 221 12.35 -6.78 3.04
C VAL A 221 13.11 -5.64 3.72
N MET A 222 12.41 -4.79 4.49
CA MET A 222 12.99 -3.62 5.16
C MET A 222 13.57 -3.98 6.52
N THR A 223 14.73 -3.40 6.84
CA THR A 223 15.26 -3.32 8.20
C THR A 223 15.65 -1.87 8.48
N LEU A 224 15.07 -1.27 9.51
CA LEU A 224 15.42 0.06 10.00
C LEU A 224 16.34 -0.07 11.18
N LYS A 225 17.52 0.56 11.09
CA LYS A 225 18.61 0.47 12.06
C LYS A 225 19.03 1.84 12.54
N THR A 226 19.57 1.88 13.74
CA THR A 226 20.25 3.03 14.33
C THR A 226 21.42 2.55 15.16
N VAL A 227 22.07 3.46 15.88
CA VAL A 227 23.19 3.16 16.77
C VAL A 227 22.94 3.66 18.19
N VAL A 228 23.58 3.00 19.14
CA VAL A 228 23.69 3.46 20.52
C VAL A 228 24.62 4.66 20.58
N SER A 229 24.14 5.79 21.10
CA SER A 229 24.95 7.02 21.30
C SER A 229 25.50 7.17 22.70
N MET A 230 24.91 6.48 23.68
CA MET A 230 25.34 6.55 25.07
C MET A 230 24.83 5.35 25.86
N VAL A 231 25.61 4.82 26.75
CA VAL A 231 25.20 3.84 27.75
C VAL A 231 25.44 4.41 29.15
N LYS A 232 24.43 4.29 30.03
CA LYS A 232 24.55 4.75 31.44
C LYS A 232 23.70 3.88 32.36
N GLU A 233 24.16 3.78 33.62
CA GLU A 233 23.38 3.18 34.67
C GLU A 233 22.50 4.24 35.36
N MET A 234 21.20 3.95 35.50
CA MET A 234 20.26 4.77 36.29
C MET A 234 20.04 4.10 37.64
N GLN A 235 20.16 4.87 38.70
CA GLN A 235 19.89 4.43 40.07
C GLN A 235 18.38 4.49 40.39
N PRO A 236 17.88 3.71 41.37
CA PRO A 236 16.50 3.80 41.83
C PRO A 236 16.07 5.24 42.14
N GLY A 237 14.89 5.63 41.66
CA GLY A 237 14.37 6.98 41.81
C GLY A 237 14.76 7.97 40.71
N GLN A 238 15.73 7.65 39.86
CA GLN A 238 16.07 8.46 38.69
C GLN A 238 15.06 8.25 37.58
N SER A 239 14.74 9.34 36.88
CA SER A 239 13.72 9.32 35.81
C SER A 239 14.31 9.61 34.43
N ALA A 240 13.71 9.06 33.37
CA ALA A 240 14.09 9.29 31.98
C ALA A 240 12.97 9.93 31.19
N SER A 241 13.37 10.75 30.19
CA SER A 241 12.52 11.33 29.15
C SER A 241 11.49 12.36 29.65
N TYR A 242 10.77 12.95 28.66
CA TYR A 242 9.76 13.98 28.89
C TYR A 242 8.62 13.53 29.79
N GLY A 243 8.30 14.36 30.78
CA GLY A 243 7.24 14.10 31.74
C GLY A 243 7.57 13.01 32.74
N ARG A 244 8.84 12.60 32.83
CA ARG A 244 9.33 11.60 33.79
C ARG A 244 8.46 10.34 33.82
N ARG A 245 8.06 9.85 32.61
CA ARG A 245 7.15 8.69 32.47
C ARG A 245 7.80 7.35 32.74
N PHE A 246 9.12 7.32 32.87
CA PHE A 246 9.88 6.19 33.40
C PHE A 246 10.64 6.67 34.63
N THR A 247 10.59 5.89 35.69
CA THR A 247 11.43 6.06 36.89
C THR A 247 11.97 4.69 37.24
N ALA A 248 13.28 4.58 37.37
CA ALA A 248 13.94 3.33 37.74
C ALA A 248 13.55 2.92 39.17
N ASP A 249 13.15 1.70 39.37
CA ASP A 249 12.85 1.08 40.67
C ASP A 249 14.04 0.26 41.20
N LYS A 250 14.96 -0.05 40.31
CA LYS A 250 16.23 -0.79 40.55
C LYS A 250 17.32 -0.22 39.68
N PRO A 251 18.62 -0.55 39.93
CA PRO A 251 19.70 -0.22 39.01
C PRO A 251 19.36 -0.71 37.60
N THR A 252 19.28 0.21 36.64
CA THR A 252 18.82 -0.05 35.28
C THR A 252 19.85 0.45 34.28
N LEU A 253 20.39 -0.41 33.43
CA LEU A 253 21.28 -0.03 32.35
C LEU A 253 20.47 0.50 31.18
N VAL A 254 20.75 1.74 30.76
CA VAL A 254 19.98 2.45 29.75
C VAL A 254 20.89 2.81 28.58
N ALA A 255 20.48 2.42 27.37
CA ALA A 255 21.07 2.92 26.14
C ALA A 255 20.21 4.04 25.54
N THR A 256 20.87 5.09 25.04
CA THR A 256 20.26 6.14 24.23
C THR A 256 20.54 5.86 22.76
N LEU A 257 19.52 5.93 21.92
CA LEU A 257 19.58 5.66 20.49
C LEU A 257 19.44 6.95 19.68
N CYS A 258 20.18 7.05 18.56
CA CYS A 258 20.19 8.18 17.62
C CYS A 258 18.95 8.16 16.70
N THR A 259 17.75 8.02 17.25
CA THR A 259 16.49 7.99 16.48
C THR A 259 15.35 8.44 17.36
N GLY A 260 14.48 9.27 16.80
CA GLY A 260 13.27 9.73 17.45
C GLY A 260 12.09 9.83 16.48
N TYR A 261 11.03 10.57 16.87
CA TYR A 261 9.85 10.68 16.04
C TYR A 261 10.05 11.54 14.78
N ALA A 262 11.06 12.40 14.73
CA ALA A 262 11.42 13.17 13.53
C ALA A 262 11.98 12.27 12.41
N ASP A 263 12.53 11.10 12.79
CA ASP A 263 13.04 10.10 11.86
C ASP A 263 11.97 9.09 11.42
N GLY A 264 10.72 9.29 11.85
CA GLY A 264 9.60 8.42 11.53
C GLY A 264 9.31 7.32 12.56
N TYR A 265 10.06 7.22 13.67
CA TYR A 265 9.75 6.25 14.72
C TYR A 265 8.49 6.67 15.48
N PRO A 266 7.43 5.83 15.55
CA PRO A 266 6.14 6.26 16.08
C PRO A 266 6.21 6.62 17.57
N ARG A 267 5.86 7.87 17.91
CA ARG A 267 5.83 8.34 19.31
C ARG A 267 4.85 7.54 20.18
N GLN A 268 3.88 6.87 19.57
CA GLN A 268 2.93 5.98 20.25
C GLN A 268 3.59 4.76 20.86
N LEU A 269 4.79 4.38 20.41
CA LEU A 269 5.61 3.29 20.93
C LEU A 269 6.38 3.66 22.20
N SER A 270 6.09 4.80 22.80
CA SER A 270 6.64 5.24 24.08
C SER A 270 6.21 4.34 25.25
N CYS A 271 6.96 4.43 26.37
CA CYS A 271 6.59 3.87 27.67
C CYS A 271 6.40 2.34 27.65
N GLY A 272 7.36 1.61 27.12
CA GLY A 272 7.40 0.14 27.11
C GLY A 272 6.59 -0.52 25.99
N LYS A 273 5.85 0.25 25.16
CA LYS A 273 5.10 -0.32 24.04
C LYS A 273 6.00 -0.70 22.86
N GLY A 274 7.02 0.10 22.58
CA GLY A 274 8.02 -0.18 21.57
C GLY A 274 9.10 -1.10 22.11
N ILE A 275 9.56 -2.00 21.26
CA ILE A 275 10.69 -2.88 21.53
C ILE A 275 11.66 -2.71 20.36
N VAL A 276 12.94 -2.54 20.68
CA VAL A 276 14.04 -2.59 19.71
C VAL A 276 14.91 -3.81 19.98
N GLU A 277 15.66 -4.26 18.99
CA GLU A 277 16.57 -5.38 19.16
C GLU A 277 18.02 -4.87 19.20
N ILE A 278 18.79 -5.26 20.23
CA ILE A 278 20.23 -5.01 20.33
C ILE A 278 20.89 -6.32 20.73
N HIS A 279 21.95 -6.73 20.03
CA HIS A 279 22.63 -8.01 20.21
C HIS A 279 21.67 -9.22 20.24
N GLY A 280 20.60 -9.18 19.39
CA GLY A 280 19.58 -10.23 19.33
C GLY A 280 18.63 -10.28 20.52
N LYS A 281 18.64 -9.26 21.40
CA LYS A 281 17.77 -9.19 22.58
C LYS A 281 16.77 -8.04 22.48
N ALA A 282 15.58 -8.28 22.98
CA ALA A 282 14.48 -7.31 23.02
C ALA A 282 14.74 -6.26 24.12
N CYS A 283 14.75 -4.99 23.73
CA CYS A 283 15.01 -3.83 24.59
C CYS A 283 13.77 -2.91 24.58
N PRO A 284 13.00 -2.82 25.66
CA PRO A 284 11.81 -1.97 25.70
C PRO A 284 12.19 -0.48 25.74
N VAL A 285 11.37 0.35 25.09
CA VAL A 285 11.54 1.81 25.08
C VAL A 285 11.19 2.39 26.45
N LEU A 286 12.11 3.13 27.06
CA LEU A 286 11.94 3.76 28.36
C LEU A 286 11.44 5.21 28.23
N GLY A 287 10.31 5.50 28.89
CA GLY A 287 9.71 6.83 28.84
C GLY A 287 9.23 7.22 27.43
N ARG A 288 9.15 8.51 27.15
CA ARG A 288 8.66 9.01 25.85
C ARG A 288 9.75 9.01 24.81
N VAL A 289 9.42 8.62 23.58
CA VAL A 289 10.27 8.86 22.41
C VAL A 289 10.41 10.36 22.21
N CYS A 290 11.63 10.86 22.13
CA CYS A 290 11.96 12.27 21.88
C CYS A 290 11.99 12.57 20.37
N MET A 291 12.32 13.81 19.98
CA MET A 291 12.37 14.20 18.58
C MET A 291 13.43 13.41 17.81
N ASP A 292 14.67 13.37 18.32
CA ASP A 292 15.83 12.84 17.62
C ASP A 292 16.48 11.67 18.38
N GLN A 293 15.95 11.28 19.53
CA GLN A 293 16.53 10.27 20.40
C GLN A 293 15.45 9.49 21.15
N MET A 294 15.79 8.29 21.59
CA MET A 294 14.99 7.51 22.54
C MET A 294 15.87 6.68 23.45
N MET A 295 15.37 6.32 24.62
CA MET A 295 16.06 5.49 25.59
C MET A 295 15.43 4.12 25.63
N VAL A 296 16.25 3.09 25.82
CA VAL A 296 15.83 1.70 25.92
C VAL A 296 16.50 1.02 27.10
N ASP A 297 15.82 0.05 27.69
CA ASP A 297 16.38 -0.80 28.74
C ASP A 297 17.28 -1.88 28.14
N VAL A 298 18.54 -1.85 28.52
CA VAL A 298 19.55 -2.83 28.10
C VAL A 298 20.12 -3.60 29.28
N THR A 299 19.41 -3.60 30.42
CA THR A 299 19.80 -4.34 31.61
C THR A 299 19.95 -5.83 31.28
N GLY A 300 21.10 -6.40 31.63
CA GLY A 300 21.41 -7.81 31.37
C GLY A 300 21.86 -8.14 29.95
N ILE A 301 22.12 -7.12 29.11
CA ILE A 301 22.83 -7.29 27.85
C ILE A 301 24.32 -7.09 28.11
N PRO A 302 25.17 -8.11 27.93
CA PRO A 302 26.59 -7.99 28.14
C PRO A 302 27.25 -7.13 27.04
N ASP A 303 28.32 -6.47 27.40
CA ASP A 303 29.24 -5.79 26.47
C ASP A 303 28.55 -4.82 25.50
N ILE A 304 27.59 -4.01 26.02
CA ILE A 304 26.93 -2.99 25.23
C ILE A 304 27.74 -1.68 25.28
N HIS A 305 27.99 -1.07 24.11
CA HIS A 305 28.79 0.10 23.94
C HIS A 305 28.18 1.14 23.00
N GLU A 306 28.73 2.35 23.03
CA GLU A 306 28.45 3.35 21.99
C GLU A 306 28.89 2.82 20.62
N GLY A 307 28.04 3.05 19.59
CA GLY A 307 28.23 2.56 18.24
C GLY A 307 27.57 1.20 17.96
N ASP A 308 27.09 0.49 18.97
CA ASP A 308 26.36 -0.78 18.76
C ASP A 308 25.08 -0.56 17.94
N GLU A 309 24.82 -1.50 17.03
CA GLU A 309 23.65 -1.46 16.17
C GLU A 309 22.37 -1.80 16.95
N ALA A 310 21.34 -0.99 16.76
CA ALA A 310 19.99 -1.23 17.25
C ALA A 310 19.01 -1.36 16.08
N ILE A 311 18.19 -2.42 16.06
CA ILE A 311 17.19 -2.68 15.04
C ILE A 311 15.84 -2.21 15.56
N LEU A 312 15.25 -1.25 14.84
CA LEU A 312 13.98 -0.62 15.17
C LEU A 312 12.78 -1.29 14.49
N LEU A 313 13.01 -1.85 13.31
CA LEU A 313 12.03 -2.56 12.49
C LEU A 313 12.77 -3.62 11.65
N GLY A 314 12.13 -4.76 11.45
CA GLY A 314 12.72 -5.88 10.70
C GLY A 314 13.43 -6.87 11.61
N ARG A 315 14.36 -7.63 11.04
CA ARG A 315 15.16 -8.63 11.76
C ARG A 315 16.61 -8.54 11.38
N GLN A 316 17.50 -8.91 12.30
CA GLN A 316 18.90 -9.09 11.98
C GLN A 316 19.03 -10.17 10.91
N ARG A 317 19.68 -9.85 9.77
CA ARG A 317 20.05 -10.88 8.80
C ARG A 317 21.20 -11.70 9.42
N GLN A 318 20.93 -12.99 9.63
CA GLN A 318 21.98 -13.95 9.95
C GLN A 318 22.87 -14.18 8.74
#